data_d8fb43eafbc30531849d6294492ca237
#
_entry.id   d8fb43eafbc30531849d6294492ca237
#
_cell.length_a   1.000
_cell.length_b   1.000
_cell.length_c   1.000
_cell.angle_alpha   90.00
_cell.angle_beta   90.00
_cell.angle_gamma   90.00
#
_symmetry.space_group_name_H-M   'P 1'
#
loop_
_entity.id
_entity.type
_entity.pdbx_description
1 polymer ?
#
loop_
_entity_poly.entity_id
_entity_poly.type
_entity_poly.pdbx_seq_one_letter_code
_entity_poly.pdbx_strand_id
1 'polypeptide(L)'
;LRDMGVTTLYLCPIFESASNHRYNTADYTKIDPMLGTEEDFRTLCAQAETRGMRVVLDGVFNHTGSQSLYFNDDGFYPTLGAAQSQDSPYYDWFSFHPWPREYDAWWGIRTLPAVREDCPSYVDYIIENENSIIRRWLRAGASGWRLDVADELPDWFIEKIRAVVE
;
A
#
# COMPACT_ATOMS: atom_id res chain seq x y z
N LEU A 1 8.35 -26.11 -2.67
CA LEU A 1 7.09 -25.64 -2.04
C LEU A 1 5.89 -26.39 -2.61
N ARG A 2 5.72 -26.42 -3.93
CA ARG A 2 4.59 -27.12 -4.56
C ARG A 2 4.50 -28.60 -4.13
N ASP A 3 5.61 -29.32 -4.13
CA ASP A 3 5.67 -30.74 -3.73
C ASP A 3 5.38 -30.97 -2.24
N MET A 4 5.45 -29.90 -1.43
CA MET A 4 5.06 -29.88 -0.02
C MET A 4 3.56 -29.55 0.18
N GLY A 5 2.79 -29.37 -0.90
CA GLY A 5 1.37 -29.05 -0.86
C GLY A 5 1.06 -27.56 -0.73
N VAL A 6 2.04 -26.67 -0.86
CA VAL A 6 1.81 -25.21 -0.84
C VAL A 6 1.04 -24.80 -2.10
N THR A 7 -0.08 -24.12 -1.91
CA THR A 7 -0.96 -23.61 -2.99
C THR A 7 -0.96 -22.09 -3.11
N THR A 8 -0.49 -21.38 -2.09
CA THR A 8 -0.48 -19.92 -2.06
C THR A 8 0.77 -19.41 -1.38
N LEU A 9 1.39 -18.40 -1.98
CA LEU A 9 2.48 -17.63 -1.42
C LEU A 9 1.92 -16.30 -0.94
N TYR A 10 1.92 -16.07 0.35
CA TYR A 10 1.68 -14.75 0.91
C TYR A 10 3.01 -14.04 1.10
N LEU A 11 3.13 -12.86 0.54
CA LEU A 11 4.32 -12.01 0.67
C LEU A 11 4.02 -10.90 1.69
N CYS A 12 4.85 -10.80 2.74
CA CYS A 12 4.91 -9.58 3.57
C CYS A 12 5.13 -8.36 2.69
N PRO A 13 4.93 -7.11 3.16
CA PRO A 13 5.00 -5.92 2.32
C PRO A 13 6.24 -5.88 1.43
N ILE A 14 6.03 -5.67 0.12
CA ILE A 14 7.08 -5.65 -0.90
C ILE A 14 7.38 -4.26 -1.46
N PHE A 15 6.55 -3.25 -1.12
CA PHE A 15 6.69 -1.92 -1.70
C PHE A 15 7.83 -1.13 -1.08
N GLU A 16 8.30 -0.12 -1.84
CA GLU A 16 9.34 0.80 -1.38
C GLU A 16 9.00 1.34 0.02
N SER A 17 9.98 1.32 0.90
CA SER A 17 9.81 1.70 2.30
C SER A 17 11.14 2.12 2.93
N ALA A 18 11.08 2.94 3.97
CA ALA A 18 12.25 3.34 4.74
C ALA A 18 12.71 2.30 5.78
N SER A 19 11.93 1.23 6.00
CA SER A 19 12.25 0.18 6.97
C SER A 19 12.33 -1.21 6.31
N ASN A 20 13.05 -2.11 6.97
CA ASN A 20 13.21 -3.48 6.50
C ASN A 20 11.93 -4.32 6.59
N HIS A 21 10.98 -3.99 7.48
CA HIS A 21 9.69 -4.67 7.59
C HIS A 21 8.67 -4.19 6.55
N ARG A 22 8.82 -2.99 6.01
CA ARG A 22 8.03 -2.38 4.92
C ARG A 22 6.57 -2.08 5.22
N TYR A 23 6.13 -2.17 6.48
CA TYR A 23 4.77 -1.76 6.86
C TYR A 23 4.57 -0.24 6.87
N ASN A 24 5.61 0.55 6.73
CA ASN A 24 5.58 2.00 6.50
C ASN A 24 5.79 2.30 5.01
N THR A 25 4.82 1.92 4.20
CA THR A 25 4.88 2.07 2.74
C THR A 25 5.24 3.49 2.32
N ALA A 26 6.23 3.62 1.46
CA ALA A 26 6.70 4.88 0.91
C ALA A 26 6.14 5.18 -0.49
N ASP A 27 6.04 4.16 -1.35
CA ASP A 27 5.46 4.27 -2.70
C ASP A 27 4.80 2.93 -3.08
N TYR A 28 3.46 2.92 -3.15
CA TYR A 28 2.69 1.74 -3.55
C TYR A 28 2.92 1.31 -5.01
N THR A 29 3.51 2.18 -5.83
CA THR A 29 3.74 1.90 -7.25
C THR A 29 5.08 1.22 -7.53
N LYS A 30 5.94 1.09 -6.52
CA LYS A 30 7.30 0.55 -6.65
C LYS A 30 7.55 -0.59 -5.69
N ILE A 31 8.24 -1.61 -6.18
CA ILE A 31 8.83 -2.64 -5.33
C ILE A 31 10.10 -2.08 -4.68
N ASP A 32 10.34 -2.44 -3.43
CA ASP A 32 11.57 -2.11 -2.73
C ASP A 32 12.78 -2.65 -3.51
N PRO A 33 13.76 -1.79 -3.85
CA PRO A 33 14.93 -2.20 -4.65
C PRO A 33 15.72 -3.37 -4.05
N MET A 34 15.62 -3.60 -2.75
CA MET A 34 16.27 -4.74 -2.10
C MET A 34 15.58 -6.08 -2.42
N LEU A 35 14.34 -6.05 -2.90
CA LEU A 35 13.57 -7.25 -3.27
C LEU A 35 13.57 -7.52 -4.77
N GLY A 36 13.92 -6.53 -5.58
CA GLY A 36 13.94 -6.62 -7.04
C GLY A 36 13.08 -5.57 -7.72
N THR A 37 12.54 -5.93 -8.88
CA THR A 37 11.79 -5.06 -9.77
C THR A 37 10.35 -5.56 -9.98
N GLU A 38 9.51 -4.74 -10.61
CA GLU A 38 8.17 -5.19 -11.06
C GLU A 38 8.27 -6.37 -12.04
N GLU A 39 9.31 -6.44 -12.87
CA GLU A 39 9.52 -7.56 -13.79
C GLU A 39 9.85 -8.86 -13.04
N ASP A 40 10.64 -8.78 -11.97
CA ASP A 40 10.92 -9.93 -11.12
C ASP A 40 9.64 -10.43 -10.45
N PHE A 41 8.77 -9.51 -9.99
CA PHE A 41 7.47 -9.86 -9.42
C PHE A 41 6.55 -10.53 -10.45
N ARG A 42 6.46 -9.99 -11.67
CA ARG A 42 5.70 -10.62 -12.78
C ARG A 42 6.22 -12.03 -13.10
N THR A 43 7.52 -12.19 -13.11
CA THR A 43 8.18 -13.49 -13.32
C THR A 43 7.83 -14.45 -12.18
N LEU A 44 7.87 -14.01 -10.92
CA LEU A 44 7.46 -14.82 -9.78
C LEU A 44 6.01 -15.29 -9.91
N CYS A 45 5.10 -14.38 -10.23
CA CYS A 45 3.67 -14.71 -10.39
C CYS A 45 3.45 -15.73 -11.51
N ALA A 46 4.05 -15.52 -12.69
CA ALA A 46 3.94 -16.43 -13.80
C ALA A 46 4.52 -17.83 -13.46
N GLN A 47 5.65 -17.88 -12.77
CA GLN A 47 6.26 -19.14 -12.34
C GLN A 47 5.45 -19.86 -11.25
N ALA A 48 4.78 -19.11 -10.36
CA ALA A 48 3.86 -19.64 -9.37
C ALA A 48 2.64 -20.27 -10.07
N GLU A 49 2.02 -19.54 -11.00
CA GLU A 49 0.85 -19.97 -11.75
C GLU A 49 1.09 -21.26 -12.53
N THR A 50 2.22 -21.39 -13.23
CA THR A 50 2.60 -22.63 -13.95
C THR A 50 2.71 -23.84 -13.02
N ARG A 51 2.87 -23.62 -11.71
CA ARG A 51 2.94 -24.66 -10.68
C ARG A 51 1.64 -24.80 -9.91
N GLY A 52 0.56 -24.14 -10.33
CA GLY A 52 -0.73 -24.17 -9.66
C GLY A 52 -0.72 -23.47 -8.29
N MET A 53 0.16 -22.48 -8.11
CA MET A 53 0.25 -21.66 -6.89
C MET A 53 -0.22 -20.23 -7.18
N ARG A 54 -0.73 -19.57 -6.16
CA ARG A 54 -1.17 -18.16 -6.18
C ARG A 54 -0.19 -17.29 -5.41
N VAL A 55 -0.16 -15.99 -5.73
CA VAL A 55 0.62 -14.99 -4.99
C VAL A 55 -0.33 -13.94 -4.42
N VAL A 56 -0.29 -13.75 -3.10
CA VAL A 56 -1.10 -12.78 -2.35
C VAL A 56 -0.17 -11.72 -1.77
N LEU A 57 -0.51 -10.45 -1.98
CA LEU A 57 0.23 -9.31 -1.48
C LEU A 57 -0.32 -8.81 -0.13
N ASP A 58 0.54 -8.12 0.61
CA ASP A 58 0.14 -7.40 1.82
C ASP A 58 -0.32 -5.98 1.46
N GLY A 59 -1.55 -5.65 1.79
CA GLY A 59 -2.16 -4.34 1.60
C GLY A 59 -2.18 -3.56 2.91
N VAL A 60 -1.21 -2.66 3.07
CA VAL A 60 -1.13 -1.74 4.21
C VAL A 60 -1.82 -0.45 3.81
N PHE A 61 -3.15 -0.37 4.01
CA PHE A 61 -3.97 0.74 3.53
C PHE A 61 -4.56 1.62 4.64
N ASN A 62 -4.30 1.31 5.91
CA ASN A 62 -4.71 2.09 7.07
C ASN A 62 -3.76 3.28 7.35
N HIS A 63 -2.50 3.16 6.96
CA HIS A 63 -1.46 4.17 7.18
C HIS A 63 -0.39 4.10 6.08
N THR A 64 0.43 5.15 6.01
CA THR A 64 1.63 5.18 5.15
C THR A 64 2.88 5.38 6.02
N GLY A 65 4.05 5.38 5.42
CA GLY A 65 5.25 5.89 6.08
C GLY A 65 5.26 7.42 6.16
N SER A 66 5.78 8.01 7.24
CA SER A 66 5.99 9.46 7.32
C SER A 66 6.98 9.96 6.25
N GLN A 67 7.88 9.09 5.81
CA GLN A 67 8.86 9.34 4.74
C GLN A 67 8.31 8.97 3.35
N SER A 68 7.02 8.63 3.24
CA SER A 68 6.40 8.30 1.95
C SER A 68 6.31 9.51 1.02
N LEU A 69 6.18 9.26 -0.28
CA LEU A 69 5.91 10.33 -1.25
C LEU A 69 4.58 11.06 -0.96
N TYR A 70 3.65 10.43 -0.24
CA TYR A 70 2.34 10.99 0.10
C TYR A 70 2.40 11.94 1.28
N PHE A 71 3.13 11.60 2.33
CA PHE A 71 3.31 12.42 3.53
C PHE A 71 4.56 13.31 3.45
N ASN A 72 5.71 12.72 3.13
CA ASN A 72 7.01 13.34 2.81
C ASN A 72 7.53 14.30 3.89
N ASP A 73 7.50 13.86 5.14
CA ASP A 73 7.91 14.68 6.30
C ASP A 73 9.38 15.18 6.16
N ASP A 74 10.27 14.32 5.70
CA ASP A 74 11.70 14.60 5.57
C ASP A 74 12.11 15.20 4.20
N GLY A 75 11.19 15.34 3.26
CA GLY A 75 11.48 15.93 1.95
C GLY A 75 12.32 15.04 1.02
N PHE A 76 12.26 13.72 1.17
CA PHE A 76 12.99 12.78 0.31
C PHE A 76 12.51 12.76 -1.14
N TYR A 77 11.24 13.06 -1.35
CA TYR A 77 10.64 13.07 -2.68
C TYR A 77 10.55 14.49 -3.24
N PRO A 78 10.76 14.67 -4.55
CA PRO A 78 10.65 16.00 -5.17
C PRO A 78 9.21 16.51 -5.25
N THR A 79 8.21 15.64 -5.04
CA THR A 79 6.79 15.96 -4.98
C THR A 79 6.41 16.50 -3.62
N LEU A 80 5.47 17.46 -3.58
CA LEU A 80 4.96 17.97 -2.31
C LEU A 80 4.10 16.91 -1.62
N GLY A 81 4.55 16.42 -0.47
CA GLY A 81 3.75 15.59 0.42
C GLY A 81 2.84 16.41 1.35
N ALA A 82 1.93 15.73 2.03
CA ALA A 82 0.95 16.37 2.90
C ALA A 82 1.57 17.15 4.07
N ALA A 83 2.71 16.72 4.59
CA ALA A 83 3.42 17.41 5.66
C ALA A 83 4.15 18.66 5.19
N GLN A 84 4.39 18.82 3.89
CA GLN A 84 5.16 19.93 3.32
C GLN A 84 4.29 21.10 2.84
N SER A 85 3.05 20.81 2.41
CA SER A 85 2.15 21.84 1.91
C SER A 85 0.69 21.42 2.03
N GLN A 86 -0.16 22.38 2.38
CA GLN A 86 -1.62 22.21 2.32
C GLN A 86 -2.14 22.18 0.87
N ASP A 87 -1.34 22.62 -0.11
CA ASP A 87 -1.65 22.50 -1.55
C ASP A 87 -1.24 21.12 -2.12
N SER A 88 -0.70 20.23 -1.30
CA SER A 88 -0.36 18.86 -1.72
C SER A 88 -1.61 18.12 -2.20
N PRO A 89 -1.54 17.35 -3.30
CA PRO A 89 -2.66 16.49 -3.72
C PRO A 89 -3.00 15.41 -2.70
N TYR A 90 -2.13 15.19 -1.73
CA TYR A 90 -2.29 14.20 -0.67
C TYR A 90 -2.68 14.81 0.67
N TYR A 91 -2.86 16.16 0.76
CA TYR A 91 -3.13 16.82 2.03
C TYR A 91 -4.38 16.26 2.72
N ASP A 92 -5.46 16.09 1.98
CA ASP A 92 -6.74 15.58 2.50
C ASP A 92 -6.72 14.09 2.87
N TRP A 93 -5.65 13.37 2.54
CA TRP A 93 -5.48 11.98 2.93
C TRP A 93 -5.18 11.81 4.42
N PHE A 94 -4.78 12.89 5.10
CA PHE A 94 -4.34 12.87 6.49
C PHE A 94 -5.09 13.91 7.32
N SER A 95 -5.21 13.64 8.62
CA SER A 95 -5.82 14.56 9.59
C SER A 95 -4.73 15.25 10.41
N PHE A 96 -4.71 16.59 10.42
CA PHE A 96 -3.74 17.40 11.16
C PHE A 96 -4.36 18.20 12.30
N HIS A 97 -3.67 18.35 13.45
CA HIS A 97 -4.16 18.97 14.69
C HIS A 97 -3.10 19.69 15.57
N PRO A 98 -2.40 20.75 15.19
CA PRO A 98 -2.36 21.53 13.96
C PRO A 98 -1.33 21.05 12.95
N TRP A 99 -1.61 21.36 11.68
CA TRP A 99 -0.66 21.16 10.60
C TRP A 99 0.63 21.98 10.80
N PRO A 100 1.79 21.46 10.41
CA PRO A 100 2.08 20.09 9.97
C PRO A 100 2.49 19.16 11.12
N ARG A 101 2.54 19.67 12.36
CA ARG A 101 3.24 19.04 13.49
C ARG A 101 2.49 17.90 14.16
N GLU A 102 1.16 18.06 14.28
CA GLU A 102 0.31 17.08 14.94
C GLU A 102 -0.65 16.48 13.92
N TYR A 103 -0.70 15.16 13.87
CA TYR A 103 -1.53 14.41 12.94
C TYR A 103 -1.91 13.06 13.54
N ASP A 104 -2.99 12.49 13.01
CA ASP A 104 -3.42 11.16 13.37
C ASP A 104 -2.39 10.13 12.88
N ALA A 105 -2.01 9.21 13.75
CA ALA A 105 -1.04 8.18 13.46
C ALA A 105 -1.54 6.84 14.04
N TRP A 106 -1.27 5.75 13.34
CA TRP A 106 -1.63 4.42 13.80
C TRP A 106 -1.01 4.14 15.17
N TRP A 107 -1.85 3.95 16.17
CA TRP A 107 -1.49 3.79 17.58
C TRP A 107 -0.58 4.90 18.15
N GLY A 108 -0.64 6.09 17.58
CA GLY A 108 0.21 7.22 17.98
C GLY A 108 1.67 7.10 17.53
N ILE A 109 1.99 6.15 16.68
CA ILE A 109 3.34 5.95 16.12
C ILE A 109 3.56 6.95 14.99
N ARG A 110 4.31 8.01 15.27
CA ARG A 110 4.50 9.15 14.34
C ARG A 110 5.10 8.78 12.99
N THR A 111 5.83 7.68 12.89
CA THR A 111 6.35 7.19 11.60
C THR A 111 5.29 6.50 10.73
N LEU A 112 4.06 6.37 11.25
CA LEU A 112 2.93 5.71 10.59
C LEU A 112 1.70 6.63 10.59
N PRO A 113 1.72 7.76 9.82
CA PRO A 113 0.57 8.64 9.69
C PRO A 113 -0.64 7.85 9.17
N ALA A 114 -1.74 7.91 9.92
CA ALA A 114 -2.99 7.27 9.55
C ALA A 114 -3.62 8.01 8.37
N VAL A 115 -4.17 7.26 7.43
CA VAL A 115 -4.91 7.85 6.30
C VAL A 115 -6.38 7.99 6.64
N ARG A 116 -7.05 8.86 5.93
CA ARG A 116 -8.51 8.99 5.93
C ARG A 116 -9.06 8.12 4.80
N GLU A 117 -9.54 6.94 5.15
CA GLU A 117 -10.12 6.00 4.18
C GLU A 117 -11.36 6.57 3.49
N ASP A 118 -12.03 7.56 4.11
CA ASP A 118 -13.19 8.25 3.54
C ASP A 118 -12.82 9.36 2.54
N CYS A 119 -11.53 9.67 2.38
CA CYS A 119 -11.08 10.66 1.41
C CYS A 119 -11.29 10.13 -0.02
N PRO A 120 -12.11 10.80 -0.87
CA PRO A 120 -12.43 10.28 -2.20
C PRO A 120 -11.22 10.06 -3.10
N SER A 121 -10.22 10.95 -3.05
CA SER A 121 -9.02 10.80 -3.86
C SER A 121 -8.12 9.65 -3.39
N TYR A 122 -8.14 9.30 -2.09
CA TYR A 122 -7.48 8.12 -1.58
C TYR A 122 -8.16 6.84 -2.05
N VAL A 123 -9.50 6.80 -1.93
CA VAL A 123 -10.30 5.65 -2.40
C VAL A 123 -10.09 5.43 -3.90
N ASP A 124 -10.13 6.51 -4.68
CA ASP A 124 -9.86 6.45 -6.13
C ASP A 124 -8.47 5.88 -6.41
N TYR A 125 -7.44 6.40 -5.75
CA TYR A 125 -6.06 5.97 -5.93
C TYR A 125 -5.83 4.50 -5.56
N ILE A 126 -6.38 4.05 -4.43
CA ILE A 126 -6.17 2.68 -3.96
C ILE A 126 -7.07 1.68 -4.68
N ILE A 127 -8.38 2.02 -4.93
CA ILE A 127 -9.39 1.02 -5.29
C ILE A 127 -10.10 1.31 -6.62
N GLU A 128 -10.68 2.53 -6.78
CA GLU A 128 -11.71 2.74 -7.80
C GLU A 128 -11.16 3.03 -9.19
N ASN A 129 -10.08 3.83 -9.26
CA ASN A 129 -9.47 4.20 -10.53
C ASN A 129 -9.07 2.96 -11.33
N GLU A 130 -9.18 3.05 -12.64
CA GLU A 130 -8.77 1.96 -13.52
C GLU A 130 -7.28 1.60 -13.36
N ASN A 131 -6.46 2.57 -12.98
CA ASN A 131 -5.04 2.39 -12.68
C ASN A 131 -4.74 2.37 -11.16
N SER A 132 -5.77 2.10 -10.34
CA SER A 132 -5.64 2.00 -8.89
C SER A 132 -4.57 0.98 -8.47
N ILE A 133 -4.07 1.15 -7.26
CA ILE A 133 -3.04 0.26 -6.69
C ILE A 133 -3.51 -1.20 -6.69
N ILE A 134 -4.76 -1.45 -6.26
CA ILE A 134 -5.33 -2.81 -6.26
C ILE A 134 -5.27 -3.40 -7.67
N ARG A 135 -5.79 -2.70 -8.68
CA ARG A 135 -5.85 -3.19 -10.07
C ARG A 135 -4.47 -3.32 -10.72
N ARG A 136 -3.57 -2.39 -10.43
CA ARG A 136 -2.20 -2.41 -10.95
C ARG A 136 -1.51 -3.73 -10.63
N TRP A 137 -1.53 -4.13 -9.36
CA TRP A 137 -0.80 -5.32 -8.93
C TRP A 137 -1.52 -6.63 -9.28
N LEU A 138 -2.86 -6.60 -9.38
CA LEU A 138 -3.59 -7.73 -9.98
C LEU A 138 -3.18 -7.94 -11.45
N ARG A 139 -3.09 -6.87 -12.24
CA ARG A 139 -2.59 -6.94 -13.62
C ARG A 139 -1.11 -7.36 -13.70
N ALA A 140 -0.34 -7.10 -12.66
CA ALA A 140 1.05 -7.56 -12.56
C ALA A 140 1.17 -9.07 -12.22
N GLY A 141 0.05 -9.71 -11.84
CA GLY A 141 -0.03 -11.15 -11.59
C GLY A 141 -0.37 -11.55 -10.17
N ALA A 142 -0.58 -10.59 -9.25
CA ALA A 142 -1.10 -10.92 -7.92
C ALA A 142 -2.48 -11.58 -8.04
N SER A 143 -2.75 -12.55 -7.17
CA SER A 143 -4.03 -13.25 -7.13
C SER A 143 -4.97 -12.69 -6.06
N GLY A 144 -4.52 -11.73 -5.27
CA GLY A 144 -5.33 -11.12 -4.21
C GLY A 144 -4.48 -10.38 -3.18
N TRP A 145 -5.15 -9.92 -2.14
CA TRP A 145 -4.58 -9.09 -1.08
C TRP A 145 -4.91 -9.64 0.31
N ARG A 146 -3.93 -9.66 1.19
CA ARG A 146 -4.13 -9.72 2.63
C ARG A 146 -4.16 -8.28 3.13
N LEU A 147 -5.17 -7.91 3.90
CA LEU A 147 -5.29 -6.55 4.44
C LEU A 147 -4.68 -6.50 5.83
N ASP A 148 -3.68 -5.63 5.98
CA ASP A 148 -3.10 -5.32 7.28
C ASP A 148 -4.09 -4.48 8.10
N VAL A 149 -4.13 -4.70 9.42
CA VAL A 149 -5.01 -3.97 10.35
C VAL A 149 -6.48 -3.95 9.87
N ALA A 150 -6.96 -5.05 9.32
CA ALA A 150 -8.30 -5.13 8.71
C ALA A 150 -9.45 -4.79 9.68
N ASP A 151 -9.24 -4.99 10.97
CA ASP A 151 -10.19 -4.64 12.05
C ASP A 151 -10.34 -3.12 12.29
N GLU A 152 -9.40 -2.32 11.78
CA GLU A 152 -9.45 -0.85 11.83
C GLU A 152 -9.90 -0.22 10.50
N LEU A 153 -9.98 -1.01 9.41
CA LEU A 153 -10.50 -0.55 8.13
C LEU A 153 -12.04 -0.54 8.12
N PRO A 154 -12.71 0.48 7.56
CA PRO A 154 -14.16 0.48 7.42
C PRO A 154 -14.65 -0.70 6.56
N ASP A 155 -15.75 -1.34 6.96
CA ASP A 155 -16.32 -2.48 6.22
C ASP A 155 -16.54 -2.17 4.74
N TRP A 156 -17.09 -0.98 4.44
CA TRP A 156 -17.34 -0.57 3.05
C TRP A 156 -16.06 -0.45 2.21
N PHE A 157 -14.91 -0.10 2.85
CA PHE A 157 -13.61 -0.03 2.17
C PHE A 157 -13.13 -1.44 1.78
N ILE A 158 -13.27 -2.39 2.71
CA ILE A 158 -12.96 -3.81 2.47
C ILE A 158 -13.88 -4.40 1.40
N GLU A 159 -15.18 -4.09 1.44
CA GLU A 159 -16.15 -4.53 0.43
C GLU A 159 -15.82 -4.00 -0.98
N LYS A 160 -15.38 -2.74 -1.09
CA LYS A 160 -14.92 -2.17 -2.36
C LYS A 160 -13.67 -2.89 -2.90
N ILE A 161 -12.70 -3.19 -2.05
CA ILE A 161 -11.52 -3.96 -2.45
C ILE A 161 -11.95 -5.34 -2.95
N ARG A 162 -12.82 -6.01 -2.21
CA ARG A 162 -13.34 -7.33 -2.59
C ARG A 162 -14.00 -7.31 -3.95
N ALA A 163 -14.86 -6.33 -4.22
CA ALA A 163 -15.55 -6.19 -5.51
C ALA A 163 -14.61 -5.97 -6.71
N VAL A 164 -13.39 -5.50 -6.47
CA VAL A 164 -12.37 -5.33 -7.52
C VAL A 164 -11.55 -6.60 -7.72
N VAL A 165 -11.38 -7.41 -6.68
CA VAL A 165 -10.56 -8.63 -6.69
C VAL A 165 -11.33 -9.82 -7.25
N GLU A 166 -12.64 -9.89 -7.03
CA GLU A 166 -13.55 -10.92 -7.57
C GLU A 166 -13.88 -10.71 -9.06
#